data_ccf78872f7052cb50279a0b04884f3d2
#
_entry.id   ccf78872f7052cb50279a0b04884f3d2
#
_cell.length_a   1.000
_cell.length_b   1.000
_cell.length_c   1.000
_cell.angle_alpha   90.00
_cell.angle_beta   90.00
_cell.angle_gamma   90.00
#
_symmetry.space_group_name_H-M   'P 1'
#
loop_
_entity.id
_entity.type
_entity.pdbx_description
1 polymer ?
#
loop_
_entity_poly.entity_id
_entity_poly.type
_entity_poly.pdbx_seq_one_letter_code
_entity_poly.pdbx_strand_id
1 'polypeptide(L)'
;MVNGRNKGASYERKMAQELFLQLGIGFKRDLEQYRSGAHADLIADNEYFPFTLELKRYRDGPIGGSPSWWKQVEIAAEREGKWPCLIYKYDRKADRVVIPLASILDGGEGQIETDLQTFCFIVRELMT
;
A
#
# COMPACT_ATOMS: atom_id res chain seq x y z
N MET A 1 -7.91 -11.01 -22.67
CA MET A 1 -6.67 -10.69 -21.95
C MET A 1 -6.77 -9.32 -21.30
N VAL A 2 -6.52 -9.27 -20.01
CA VAL A 2 -6.57 -8.01 -19.26
C VAL A 2 -5.19 -7.35 -19.38
N ASN A 3 -5.11 -6.10 -19.84
CA ASN A 3 -3.85 -5.39 -19.88
C ASN A 3 -3.44 -4.93 -18.46
N GLY A 4 -2.17 -4.61 -18.27
CA GLY A 4 -1.63 -4.27 -16.96
C GLY A 4 -2.27 -3.05 -16.32
N ARG A 5 -2.71 -2.09 -17.14
CA ARG A 5 -3.36 -0.87 -16.65
C ARG A 5 -4.73 -1.16 -16.04
N ASN A 6 -5.54 -1.99 -16.71
CA ASN A 6 -6.86 -2.38 -16.21
C ASN A 6 -6.72 -3.24 -14.95
N LYS A 7 -5.72 -4.12 -14.92
CA LYS A 7 -5.43 -4.97 -13.78
C LYS A 7 -5.08 -4.13 -12.55
N GLY A 8 -4.26 -3.10 -12.73
CA GLY A 8 -3.89 -2.18 -11.66
C GLY A 8 -5.09 -1.40 -11.13
N ALA A 9 -5.90 -0.83 -12.02
CA ALA A 9 -7.06 -0.05 -11.63
C ALA A 9 -8.10 -0.91 -10.90
N SER A 10 -8.32 -2.14 -11.35
CA SER A 10 -9.23 -3.08 -10.67
C SER A 10 -8.73 -3.41 -9.28
N TYR A 11 -7.43 -3.60 -9.13
CA TYR A 11 -6.83 -3.92 -7.84
C TYR A 11 -6.97 -2.75 -6.87
N GLU A 12 -6.74 -1.53 -7.34
CA GLU A 12 -6.90 -0.33 -6.51
C GLU A 12 -8.33 -0.21 -5.99
N ARG A 13 -9.33 -0.40 -6.86
CA ARG A 13 -10.73 -0.33 -6.44
C ARG A 13 -11.09 -1.43 -5.44
N LYS A 14 -10.62 -2.65 -5.68
CA LYS A 14 -10.87 -3.78 -4.79
C LYS A 14 -10.22 -3.54 -3.42
N MET A 15 -8.98 -3.05 -3.42
CA MET A 15 -8.26 -2.78 -2.18
C MET A 15 -8.92 -1.66 -1.38
N ALA A 16 -9.39 -0.60 -2.05
CA ALA A 16 -10.13 0.47 -1.37
C ALA A 16 -11.35 -0.07 -0.65
N GLN A 17 -12.09 -0.99 -1.28
CA GLN A 17 -13.25 -1.62 -0.68
C GLN A 17 -12.88 -2.51 0.52
N GLU A 18 -11.83 -3.32 0.39
CA GLU A 18 -11.36 -4.18 1.47
C GLU A 18 -10.91 -3.37 2.69
N LEU A 19 -10.15 -2.30 2.46
CA LEU A 19 -9.70 -1.43 3.53
C LEU A 19 -10.87 -0.74 4.22
N PHE A 20 -11.87 -0.31 3.46
CA PHE A 20 -13.08 0.27 4.05
C PHE A 20 -13.79 -0.75 4.95
N LEU A 21 -13.94 -1.98 4.49
CA LEU A 21 -14.60 -3.02 5.28
C LEU A 21 -13.86 -3.33 6.58
N GLN A 22 -12.53 -3.29 6.55
CA GLN A 22 -11.72 -3.64 7.71
C GLN A 22 -11.45 -2.47 8.65
N LEU A 23 -11.31 -1.27 8.12
CA LEU A 23 -10.88 -0.11 8.89
C LEU A 23 -11.98 0.92 9.12
N GLY A 24 -13.06 0.87 8.34
CA GLY A 24 -14.08 1.91 8.37
C GLY A 24 -13.60 3.24 7.78
N ILE A 25 -12.50 3.23 7.05
CA ILE A 25 -11.93 4.42 6.42
C ILE A 25 -12.15 4.31 4.92
N GLY A 26 -12.70 5.36 4.32
CA GLY A 26 -12.86 5.44 2.87
C GLY A 26 -11.54 5.74 2.20
N PHE A 27 -11.30 5.12 1.05
CA PHE A 27 -10.12 5.34 0.23
C PHE A 27 -10.56 5.61 -1.20
N LYS A 28 -9.88 6.53 -1.87
CA LYS A 28 -10.14 6.82 -3.27
C LYS A 28 -8.83 6.75 -4.05
N ARG A 29 -8.95 6.44 -5.34
CA ARG A 29 -7.80 6.39 -6.23
C ARG A 29 -7.28 7.80 -6.47
N ASP A 30 -5.96 7.96 -6.41
CA ASP A 30 -5.33 9.23 -6.75
C ASP A 30 -4.98 9.21 -8.24
N LEU A 31 -5.79 9.89 -9.04
CA LEU A 31 -5.60 9.94 -10.49
C LEU A 31 -4.39 10.78 -10.91
N GLU A 32 -3.88 11.63 -10.03
CA GLU A 32 -2.68 12.42 -10.31
C GLU A 32 -1.43 11.55 -10.38
N GLN A 33 -1.45 10.35 -9.82
CA GLN A 33 -0.32 9.42 -9.89
C GLN A 33 0.13 9.14 -11.32
N TYR A 34 -0.80 9.22 -12.27
CA TYR A 34 -0.50 8.97 -13.68
C TYR A 34 0.26 10.11 -14.34
N ARG A 35 0.31 11.25 -13.70
CA ARG A 35 1.01 12.44 -14.22
C ARG A 35 2.42 12.56 -13.70
N SER A 36 2.63 12.35 -12.40
CA SER A 36 3.93 12.62 -11.78
C SER A 36 4.62 11.39 -11.20
N GLY A 37 3.89 10.30 -10.97
CA GLY A 37 4.46 9.09 -10.37
C GLY A 37 4.92 9.23 -8.94
N ALA A 38 4.74 10.40 -8.32
CA ALA A 38 5.19 10.67 -6.96
C ALA A 38 4.02 10.81 -5.97
N HIS A 39 2.88 10.20 -6.29
CA HIS A 39 1.67 10.22 -5.48
C HIS A 39 1.30 8.80 -5.05
N ALA A 40 0.60 8.70 -3.93
CA ALA A 40 0.03 7.43 -3.48
C ALA A 40 -1.00 6.91 -4.49
N ASP A 41 -1.18 5.60 -4.55
CA ASP A 41 -2.21 4.99 -5.41
C ASP A 41 -3.60 5.16 -4.81
N LEU A 42 -3.72 5.15 -3.49
CA LEU A 42 -4.97 5.36 -2.77
C LEU A 42 -4.78 6.45 -1.73
N ILE A 43 -5.79 7.30 -1.58
CA ILE A 43 -5.81 8.37 -0.58
C ILE A 43 -6.90 8.07 0.43
N ALA A 44 -6.55 8.07 1.72
CA ALA A 44 -7.51 7.88 2.79
C ALA A 44 -8.33 9.15 3.02
N ASP A 45 -9.61 8.98 3.35
CA ASP A 45 -10.48 10.10 3.73
C ASP A 45 -10.17 10.62 5.15
N ASN A 46 -9.33 9.91 5.87
CA ASN A 46 -8.90 10.29 7.23
C ASN A 46 -7.42 10.71 7.18
N GLU A 47 -7.14 11.97 7.49
CA GLU A 47 -5.79 12.52 7.43
C GLU A 47 -4.82 11.87 8.44
N TYR A 48 -5.35 11.23 9.47
CA TYR A 48 -4.54 10.54 10.48
C TYR A 48 -4.15 9.13 10.08
N PHE A 49 -4.61 8.63 8.92
CA PHE A 49 -4.16 7.36 8.40
C PHE A 49 -2.63 7.44 8.19
N PRO A 50 -1.84 6.55 8.82
CA PRO A 50 -0.40 6.81 8.94
C PRO A 50 0.45 6.39 7.74
N PHE A 51 -0.12 5.80 6.70
CA PHE A 51 0.65 5.23 5.60
C PHE A 51 0.32 5.87 4.26
N THR A 52 1.35 5.96 3.40
CA THR A 52 1.20 6.23 1.97
C THR A 52 1.16 4.88 1.26
N LEU A 53 0.13 4.64 0.48
CA LEU A 53 -0.13 3.33 -0.12
C LEU A 53 0.31 3.29 -1.58
N GLU A 54 1.16 2.31 -1.92
CA GLU A 54 1.52 1.96 -3.29
C GLU A 54 1.03 0.54 -3.56
N LEU A 55 0.28 0.35 -4.64
CA LEU A 55 -0.31 -0.94 -4.98
C LEU A 55 0.29 -1.48 -6.27
N LYS A 56 0.67 -2.77 -6.25
CA LYS A 56 1.25 -3.45 -7.41
C LYS A 56 0.53 -4.78 -7.64
N ARG A 57 0.02 -4.98 -8.83
CA ARG A 57 -0.72 -6.18 -9.20
C ARG A 57 -0.12 -6.76 -10.48
N TYR A 58 0.58 -7.89 -10.35
CA TYR A 58 1.30 -8.53 -11.44
C TYR A 58 1.00 -10.01 -11.48
N ARG A 59 1.30 -10.66 -12.59
CA ARG A 59 1.15 -12.10 -12.73
C ARG A 59 2.11 -12.84 -11.80
N ASP A 60 3.35 -12.38 -11.75
CA ASP A 60 4.40 -12.96 -10.91
C ASP A 60 5.47 -11.91 -10.63
N GLY A 61 6.41 -12.24 -9.76
CA GLY A 61 7.50 -11.35 -9.39
C GLY A 61 8.28 -11.89 -8.20
N PRO A 62 9.25 -11.11 -7.72
CA PRO A 62 10.10 -11.55 -6.62
C PRO A 62 9.36 -11.58 -5.28
N ILE A 63 9.83 -12.44 -4.38
CA ILE A 63 9.38 -12.47 -2.99
C ILE A 63 9.75 -11.12 -2.35
N GLY A 64 8.79 -10.52 -1.65
CA GLY A 64 9.01 -9.21 -1.05
C GLY A 64 8.74 -8.03 -1.96
N GLY A 65 8.39 -8.31 -3.23
CA GLY A 65 8.17 -7.28 -4.22
C GLY A 65 9.48 -6.81 -4.85
N SER A 66 9.37 -6.02 -5.90
CA SER A 66 10.54 -5.44 -6.56
C SER A 66 11.13 -4.32 -5.70
N PRO A 67 12.47 -4.24 -5.57
CA PRO A 67 13.10 -3.11 -4.87
C PRO A 67 12.71 -1.75 -5.43
N SER A 68 12.44 -1.66 -6.74
CA SER A 68 12.02 -0.40 -7.34
C SER A 68 10.64 0.04 -6.87
N TRP A 69 9.75 -0.91 -6.55
CA TRP A 69 8.43 -0.60 -6.00
C TRP A 69 8.54 0.04 -4.62
N TRP A 70 9.39 -0.52 -3.78
CA TRP A 70 9.62 0.01 -2.45
C TRP A 70 10.21 1.42 -2.50
N LYS A 71 11.19 1.63 -3.38
CA LYS A 71 11.79 2.95 -3.54
C LYS A 71 10.76 3.99 -4.01
N GLN A 72 9.86 3.57 -4.89
CA GLN A 72 8.79 4.43 -5.38
C GLN A 72 7.90 4.91 -4.23
N VAL A 73 7.47 4.01 -3.35
CA VAL A 73 6.61 4.39 -2.24
C VAL A 73 7.36 5.16 -1.16
N GLU A 74 8.65 4.91 -0.98
CA GLU A 74 9.45 5.70 -0.05
C GLU A 74 9.47 7.18 -0.47
N ILE A 75 9.63 7.44 -1.76
CA ILE A 75 9.63 8.81 -2.29
C ILE A 75 8.27 9.47 -2.05
N ALA A 76 7.19 8.77 -2.37
CA ALA A 76 5.83 9.30 -2.18
C ALA A 76 5.53 9.56 -0.70
N ALA A 77 5.93 8.65 0.17
CA ALA A 77 5.69 8.77 1.61
C ALA A 77 6.46 9.94 2.23
N GLU A 78 7.69 10.14 1.81
CA GLU A 78 8.47 11.29 2.29
C GLU A 78 7.79 12.61 1.92
N ARG A 79 7.26 12.68 0.71
CA ARG A 79 6.53 13.84 0.23
C ARG A 79 5.28 14.11 1.07
N GLU A 80 4.58 13.06 1.49
CA GLU A 80 3.34 13.17 2.26
C GLU A 80 3.55 13.24 3.77
N GLY A 81 4.77 13.02 4.23
CA GLY A 81 5.06 12.98 5.66
C GLY A 81 4.45 11.79 6.37
N LYS A 82 4.38 10.64 5.68
CA LYS A 82 3.79 9.40 6.20
C LYS A 82 4.76 8.24 6.07
N TRP A 83 4.40 7.08 6.64
CA TRP A 83 5.17 5.85 6.47
C TRP A 83 4.86 5.23 5.11
N PRO A 84 5.87 4.69 4.40
CA PRO A 84 5.61 3.97 3.16
C PRO A 84 4.95 2.62 3.43
N CYS A 85 4.03 2.23 2.55
CA CYS A 85 3.37 0.94 2.58
C CYS A 85 3.22 0.42 1.16
N LEU A 86 3.83 -0.72 0.88
CA LEU A 86 3.70 -1.40 -0.40
C LEU A 86 2.73 -2.57 -0.23
N ILE A 87 1.65 -2.56 -1.01
CA ILE A 87 0.72 -3.67 -1.07
C ILE A 87 0.83 -4.28 -2.45
N TYR A 88 1.12 -5.58 -2.53
CA TYR A 88 1.27 -6.22 -3.83
C TYR A 88 0.59 -7.58 -3.84
N LYS A 89 0.25 -8.02 -5.04
CA LYS A 89 -0.39 -9.32 -5.24
C LYS A 89 0.06 -9.91 -6.57
N TYR A 90 0.41 -11.20 -6.54
CA TYR A 90 0.67 -12.00 -7.74
C TYR A 90 -0.53 -12.93 -7.99
N ASP A 91 -0.64 -13.44 -9.21
CA ASP A 91 -1.74 -14.33 -9.58
C ASP A 91 -1.77 -15.55 -8.65
N ARG A 92 -2.96 -15.89 -8.18
CA ARG A 92 -3.24 -17.05 -7.31
C ARG A 92 -2.54 -17.00 -5.95
N LYS A 93 -2.09 -15.82 -5.54
CA LYS A 93 -1.48 -15.61 -4.22
C LYS A 93 -2.23 -14.54 -3.46
N ALA A 94 -2.10 -14.56 -2.15
CA ALA A 94 -2.73 -13.56 -1.29
C ALA A 94 -2.03 -12.21 -1.42
N ASP A 95 -2.74 -11.16 -1.00
CA ASP A 95 -2.15 -9.83 -0.85
C ASP A 95 -1.01 -9.87 0.16
N ARG A 96 0.08 -9.17 -0.15
CA ARG A 96 1.22 -9.00 0.76
C ARG A 96 1.40 -7.52 1.04
N VAL A 97 1.82 -7.21 2.25
CA VAL A 97 2.00 -5.83 2.70
C VAL A 97 3.38 -5.67 3.29
N VAL A 98 4.13 -4.68 2.81
CA VAL A 98 5.48 -4.37 3.29
C VAL A 98 5.45 -2.97 3.92
N ILE A 99 5.93 -2.87 5.15
CA ILE A 99 6.02 -1.60 5.89
C ILE A 99 7.38 -1.51 6.59
N PRO A 100 7.84 -0.30 6.95
CA PRO A 100 9.07 -0.19 7.72
C PRO A 100 8.86 -0.73 9.13
N LEU A 101 9.85 -1.43 9.66
CA LEU A 101 9.79 -1.88 11.04
C LEU A 101 9.64 -0.68 12.00
N ALA A 102 10.24 0.46 11.65
CA ALA A 102 10.14 1.69 12.45
C ALA A 102 8.71 2.20 12.62
N SER A 103 7.77 1.82 11.75
CA SER A 103 6.38 2.25 11.87
C SER A 103 5.68 1.61 13.07
N ILE A 104 6.19 0.50 13.58
CA ILE A 104 5.58 -0.23 14.70
C ILE A 104 6.54 -0.44 15.87
N LEU A 105 7.83 -0.21 15.68
CA LEU A 105 8.84 -0.44 16.74
C LEU A 105 9.85 0.69 16.70
N ASP A 106 9.87 1.51 17.75
CA ASP A 106 10.78 2.63 17.84
C ASP A 106 12.24 2.15 17.74
N GLY A 107 13.02 2.80 16.87
CA GLY A 107 14.39 2.41 16.59
C GLY A 107 14.54 1.22 15.64
N GLY A 108 13.43 0.68 15.12
CA GLY A 108 13.48 -0.44 14.18
C GLY A 108 14.10 -0.04 12.86
N GLU A 109 14.85 -0.95 12.26
CA GLU A 109 15.46 -0.76 10.95
C GLU A 109 14.95 -1.81 9.96
N GLY A 110 14.96 -1.45 8.69
CA GLY A 110 14.52 -2.35 7.63
C GLY A 110 13.00 -2.42 7.50
N GLN A 111 12.54 -3.47 6.85
CA GLN A 111 11.15 -3.67 6.47
C GLN A 111 10.64 -5.00 7.02
N ILE A 112 9.33 -5.05 7.22
CA ILE A 112 8.64 -6.32 7.51
C ILE A 112 7.56 -6.53 6.47
N GLU A 113 7.24 -7.80 6.22
CA GLU A 113 6.16 -8.17 5.31
C GLU A 113 5.12 -8.98 6.09
N THR A 114 3.85 -8.71 5.80
CA THR A 114 2.75 -9.40 6.46
C THR A 114 1.57 -9.54 5.49
N ASP A 115 0.47 -10.12 5.96
CA ASP A 115 -0.77 -10.20 5.20
C ASP A 115 -1.64 -8.96 5.42
N LEU A 116 -2.69 -8.83 4.62
CA LEU A 116 -3.56 -7.66 4.69
C LEU A 116 -4.30 -7.58 6.03
N GLN A 117 -4.77 -8.70 6.56
CA GLN A 117 -5.51 -8.72 7.82
C GLN A 117 -4.63 -8.23 8.97
N THR A 118 -3.40 -8.70 9.03
CA THR A 118 -2.44 -8.26 10.06
C THR A 118 -2.10 -6.79 9.90
N PHE A 119 -1.91 -6.33 8.66
CA PHE A 119 -1.69 -4.91 8.41
C PHE A 119 -2.85 -4.06 8.94
N CYS A 120 -4.08 -4.46 8.67
CA CYS A 120 -5.24 -3.72 9.16
C CYS A 120 -5.32 -3.72 10.69
N PHE A 121 -4.94 -4.81 11.33
CA PHE A 121 -4.81 -4.85 12.79
C PHE A 121 -3.78 -3.82 13.27
N ILE A 122 -2.62 -3.77 12.63
CA ILE A 122 -1.57 -2.79 12.96
C ILE A 122 -2.09 -1.37 12.82
N VAL A 123 -2.78 -1.07 11.72
CA VAL A 123 -3.35 0.27 11.49
C VAL A 123 -4.31 0.64 12.61
N ARG A 124 -5.21 -0.26 12.99
CA ARG A 124 -6.16 0.01 14.08
C ARG A 124 -5.44 0.31 15.39
N GLU A 125 -4.36 -0.40 15.68
CA GLU A 125 -3.57 -0.16 16.89
C GLU A 125 -2.85 1.20 16.82
N LEU A 126 -2.30 1.55 15.67
CA LEU A 126 -1.59 2.83 15.50
C LEU A 126 -2.54 4.02 15.58
N MET A 127 -3.80 3.85 15.22
CA MET A 127 -4.79 4.93 15.19
C MET A 127 -5.64 5.01 16.46
N THR A 128 -5.33 4.21 17.44
CA THR A 128 -6.06 4.21 18.71
C THR A 128 -5.62 5.35 19.61
#